data_0341f2b5735c7f75ccf94139f7ec371c
#
_entry.id   0341f2b5735c7f75ccf94139f7ec371c
#
_cell.length_a   1.000
_cell.length_b   1.000
_cell.length_c   1.000
_cell.angle_alpha   90.00
_cell.angle_beta   90.00
_cell.angle_gamma   90.00
#
_symmetry.space_group_name_H-M   'P 1'
#
loop_
_entity.id
_entity.type
_entity.pdbx_description
1 polymer ?
#
loop_
_entity_poly.entity_id
_entity_poly.type
_entity_poly.pdbx_seq_one_letter_code
_entity_poly.pdbx_strand_id
1 'polypeptide(L)'
;MCRVSLDISTSSTGYAVYEKDVLISSGVIQPKGKLAKDRFPGMVHSIADVLEQNHPSKIIVEGFYCANSFASVEYILKLHGTVEIWAIDHNTEYKVLAPSSWRKTLGFPTKKGSDREKREAFKQAGI
;
A
#
# COMPACT_ATOMS: atom_id res chain seq x y z
N MET A 1 -16.15 -9.94 4.02
CA MET A 1 -15.60 -8.61 4.34
C MET A 1 -14.41 -8.30 3.47
N CYS A 2 -14.34 -7.09 2.98
CA CYS A 2 -13.34 -6.68 2.01
C CYS A 2 -12.04 -6.23 2.69
N ARG A 3 -10.91 -6.63 2.13
CA ARG A 3 -9.59 -6.16 2.57
C ARG A 3 -8.88 -5.53 1.38
N VAL A 4 -8.17 -4.45 1.64
CA VAL A 4 -7.36 -3.78 0.61
C VAL A 4 -5.91 -3.80 1.05
N SER A 5 -5.02 -4.23 0.17
CA SER A 5 -3.58 -4.13 0.37
C SER A 5 -3.03 -3.05 -0.54
N LEU A 6 -2.07 -2.29 -0.02
CA LEU A 6 -1.44 -1.18 -0.74
C LEU A 6 0.08 -1.29 -0.67
N ASP A 7 0.71 -1.17 -1.81
CA ASP A 7 2.16 -1.01 -1.92
C ASP A 7 2.40 0.43 -2.37
N ILE A 8 2.58 1.32 -1.40
CA ILE A 8 2.61 2.76 -1.61
C ILE A 8 3.97 3.22 -2.11
N SER A 9 3.97 4.02 -3.16
CA SER A 9 5.14 4.68 -3.69
C SER A 9 4.73 6.05 -4.23
N THR A 10 5.70 6.94 -4.40
CA THR A 10 5.40 8.30 -4.90
C THR A 10 5.11 8.34 -6.40
N SER A 11 5.55 7.34 -7.15
CA SER A 11 5.35 7.28 -8.61
C SER A 11 4.23 6.32 -9.01
N SER A 12 4.10 5.20 -8.31
CA SER A 12 3.05 4.23 -8.60
C SER A 12 2.68 3.47 -7.33
N THR A 13 1.40 3.35 -7.07
CA THR A 13 0.91 2.60 -5.92
C THR A 13 0.13 1.40 -6.42
N GLY A 14 0.58 0.21 -6.05
CA GLY A 14 -0.15 -1.02 -6.36
C GLY A 14 -1.23 -1.27 -5.31
N TYR A 15 -2.36 -1.81 -5.74
CA TYR A 15 -3.42 -2.20 -4.82
C TYR A 15 -4.04 -3.52 -5.21
N ALA A 16 -4.53 -4.23 -4.21
CA ALA A 16 -5.28 -5.47 -4.40
C ALA A 16 -6.45 -5.49 -3.43
N VAL A 17 -7.59 -5.91 -3.93
CA VAL A 17 -8.83 -5.99 -3.16
C VAL A 17 -9.24 -7.44 -3.04
N TYR A 18 -9.44 -7.90 -1.80
CA TYR A 18 -9.84 -9.27 -1.51
C TYR A 18 -11.18 -9.30 -0.80
N GLU A 19 -12.01 -10.23 -1.20
CA GLU A 19 -13.22 -10.58 -0.45
C GLU A 19 -13.00 -11.99 0.10
N LYS A 20 -12.92 -12.12 1.43
CA LYS A 20 -12.42 -13.32 2.08
C LYS A 20 -11.01 -13.60 1.56
N ASP A 21 -10.74 -14.74 0.96
CA ASP A 21 -9.41 -15.06 0.43
C ASP A 21 -9.37 -15.01 -1.09
N VAL A 22 -10.38 -14.40 -1.72
CA VAL A 22 -10.48 -14.31 -3.16
C VAL A 22 -10.10 -12.93 -3.64
N LEU A 23 -9.15 -12.85 -4.56
CA LEU A 23 -8.77 -11.59 -5.21
C LEU A 23 -9.89 -11.17 -6.15
N ILE A 24 -10.52 -10.04 -5.90
CA ILE A 24 -11.60 -9.53 -6.73
C ILE A 24 -11.16 -8.39 -7.65
N SER A 25 -10.12 -7.66 -7.30
CA SER A 25 -9.66 -6.53 -8.10
C SER A 25 -8.22 -6.21 -7.75
N SER A 26 -7.48 -5.72 -8.73
CA SER A 26 -6.13 -5.21 -8.49
C SER A 26 -5.82 -4.17 -9.56
N GLY A 27 -4.84 -3.34 -9.27
CA GLY A 27 -4.42 -2.33 -10.22
C GLY A 27 -3.22 -1.54 -9.74
N VAL A 28 -2.86 -0.56 -10.55
CA VAL A 28 -1.75 0.33 -10.27
C VAL A 28 -2.23 1.76 -10.47
N ILE A 29 -1.95 2.62 -9.51
CA ILE A 29 -2.25 4.04 -9.57
C ILE A 29 -0.98 4.77 -9.99
N GLN A 30 -1.02 5.46 -11.11
CA GLN A 30 0.13 6.19 -11.65
C GLN A 30 -0.30 7.61 -12.04
N PRO A 31 -0.38 8.53 -11.08
CA PRO A 31 -0.76 9.90 -11.40
C PRO A 31 0.32 10.60 -12.22
N LYS A 32 -0.09 11.55 -13.04
CA LYS A 32 0.82 12.32 -13.86
C LYS A 32 1.57 13.35 -13.03
N GLY A 33 2.81 13.62 -13.42
CA GLY A 33 3.64 14.62 -12.77
C GLY A 33 5.09 14.20 -12.81
N LYS A 34 5.98 15.18 -12.97
CA LYS A 34 7.40 14.93 -13.08
C LYS A 34 8.05 14.67 -11.71
N LEU A 35 7.62 15.41 -10.69
CA LEU A 35 8.18 15.32 -9.36
C LEU A 35 7.16 14.70 -8.40
N ALA A 36 7.65 14.16 -7.28
CA ALA A 36 6.78 13.58 -6.26
C ALA A 36 5.72 14.57 -5.78
N LYS A 37 6.11 15.83 -5.57
CA LYS A 37 5.17 16.88 -5.14
C LYS A 37 4.05 17.12 -6.14
N ASP A 38 4.32 16.93 -7.44
CA ASP A 38 3.33 17.13 -8.49
C ASP A 38 2.33 15.98 -8.56
N ARG A 39 2.81 14.76 -8.26
CA ARG A 39 1.99 13.55 -8.27
C ARG A 39 1.18 13.37 -7.00
N PHE A 40 1.60 14.01 -5.91
CA PHE A 40 1.05 13.76 -4.57
C PHE A 40 -0.47 13.94 -4.50
N PRO A 41 -1.04 15.07 -4.95
CA PRO A 41 -2.49 15.25 -4.86
C PRO A 41 -3.27 14.17 -5.62
N GLY A 42 -2.82 13.84 -6.85
CA GLY A 42 -3.47 12.79 -7.65
C GLY A 42 -3.37 11.43 -6.97
N MET A 43 -2.23 11.13 -6.36
CA MET A 43 -2.04 9.87 -5.64
C MET A 43 -2.98 9.78 -4.44
N VAL A 44 -3.07 10.85 -3.64
CA VAL A 44 -3.97 10.90 -2.49
C VAL A 44 -5.41 10.65 -2.92
N HIS A 45 -5.88 11.37 -3.93
CA HIS A 45 -7.26 11.24 -4.39
C HIS A 45 -7.55 9.85 -4.97
N SER A 46 -6.63 9.31 -5.75
CA SER A 46 -6.82 8.00 -6.37
C SER A 46 -6.82 6.86 -5.35
N ILE A 47 -5.95 6.93 -4.35
CA ILE A 47 -5.97 5.94 -3.26
C ILE A 47 -7.28 6.06 -2.49
N ALA A 48 -7.71 7.28 -2.17
CA ALA A 48 -8.98 7.49 -1.49
C ALA A 48 -10.16 6.94 -2.28
N ASP A 49 -10.15 7.10 -3.60
CA ASP A 49 -11.21 6.54 -4.46
C ASP A 49 -11.27 5.03 -4.37
N VAL A 50 -10.13 4.35 -4.38
CA VAL A 50 -10.08 2.89 -4.23
C VAL A 50 -10.68 2.47 -2.89
N LEU A 51 -10.33 3.17 -1.81
CA LEU A 51 -10.86 2.87 -0.48
C LEU A 51 -12.36 3.15 -0.39
N GLU A 52 -12.81 4.29 -0.93
CA GLU A 52 -14.23 4.64 -0.91
C GLU A 52 -15.09 3.67 -1.73
N GLN A 53 -14.59 3.21 -2.87
CA GLN A 53 -15.33 2.26 -3.72
C GLN A 53 -15.46 0.89 -3.08
N ASN A 54 -14.51 0.49 -2.26
CA ASN A 54 -14.47 -0.87 -1.73
C ASN A 54 -14.91 -0.99 -0.27
N HIS A 55 -14.95 0.10 0.48
CA HIS A 55 -15.33 0.11 1.91
C HIS A 55 -14.67 -1.04 2.68
N PRO A 56 -13.33 -1.10 2.70
CA PRO A 56 -12.65 -2.23 3.34
C PRO A 56 -12.85 -2.25 4.84
N SER A 57 -12.91 -3.43 5.40
CA SER A 57 -12.88 -3.62 6.86
C SER A 57 -11.46 -3.60 7.39
N LYS A 58 -10.48 -3.79 6.50
CA LYS A 58 -9.07 -3.82 6.88
C LYS A 58 -8.22 -3.30 5.72
N ILE A 59 -7.26 -2.45 6.05
CA ILE A 59 -6.27 -1.95 5.11
C ILE A 59 -4.91 -2.43 5.58
N ILE A 60 -4.14 -3.01 4.67
CA ILE A 60 -2.79 -3.47 4.95
C ILE A 60 -1.84 -2.75 4.02
N VAL A 61 -0.82 -2.09 4.57
CA VAL A 61 0.19 -1.41 3.77
C VAL A 61 1.56 -2.01 4.03
N GLU A 62 2.38 -2.10 2.98
CA GLU A 62 3.76 -2.48 3.14
C GLU A 62 4.54 -1.29 3.69
N GLY A 63 5.36 -1.52 4.70
CA GLY A 63 6.25 -0.49 5.23
C GLY A 63 7.36 -0.17 4.25
N PHE A 64 8.14 0.83 4.55
CA PHE A 64 9.22 1.30 3.69
C PHE A 64 10.49 1.53 4.51
N TYR A 65 11.62 1.59 3.81
CA TYR A 65 12.90 1.90 4.44
C TYR A 65 13.24 3.38 4.27
N CYS A 66 13.71 4.01 5.35
CA CYS A 66 14.29 5.34 5.30
C CYS A 66 15.76 5.19 4.89
N ALA A 67 16.00 4.93 3.61
CA ALA A 67 17.35 4.55 3.18
C ALA A 67 18.27 5.72 2.89
N ASN A 68 17.76 6.87 2.44
CA ASN A 68 18.62 7.91 1.88
C ASN A 68 18.44 9.26 2.55
N SER A 69 17.57 10.10 2.04
CA SER A 69 17.41 11.46 2.54
C SER A 69 15.96 11.70 2.91
N PHE A 70 15.74 12.72 3.73
CA PHE A 70 14.39 13.15 4.06
C PHE A 70 13.57 13.44 2.80
N ALA A 71 14.20 14.08 1.80
CA ALA A 71 13.49 14.42 0.56
C ALA A 71 12.93 13.20 -0.16
N SER A 72 13.62 12.05 -0.12
CA SER A 72 13.15 10.83 -0.80
C SER A 72 12.01 10.14 -0.06
N VAL A 73 11.83 10.38 1.24
CA VAL A 73 10.80 9.71 2.03
C VAL A 73 9.65 10.63 2.44
N GLU A 74 9.81 11.94 2.26
CA GLU A 74 8.82 12.92 2.71
C GLU A 74 7.42 12.59 2.21
N TYR A 75 7.26 12.41 0.90
CA TYR A 75 5.94 12.19 0.31
C TYR A 75 5.42 10.78 0.56
N ILE A 76 6.31 9.80 0.75
CA ILE A 76 5.89 8.46 1.14
C ILE A 76 5.25 8.50 2.52
N LEU A 77 5.89 9.20 3.47
CA LEU A 77 5.34 9.37 4.83
C LEU A 77 3.99 10.07 4.80
N LYS A 78 3.86 11.10 3.98
CA LYS A 78 2.59 11.82 3.83
C LYS A 78 1.50 10.93 3.27
N LEU A 79 1.82 10.09 2.28
CA LEU A 79 0.86 9.15 1.71
C LEU A 79 0.41 8.11 2.73
N HIS A 80 1.34 7.54 3.49
CA HIS A 80 0.99 6.61 4.57
C HIS A 80 0.08 7.29 5.60
N GLY A 81 0.38 8.55 5.94
CA GLY A 81 -0.44 9.31 6.87
C GLY A 81 -1.86 9.53 6.37
N THR A 82 -2.04 9.84 5.10
CA THR A 82 -3.38 10.04 4.54
C THR A 82 -4.21 8.77 4.57
N VAL A 83 -3.59 7.62 4.32
CA VAL A 83 -4.28 6.32 4.39
C VAL A 83 -4.68 6.00 5.82
N GLU A 84 -3.80 6.25 6.76
CA GLU A 84 -4.09 6.00 8.17
C GLU A 84 -5.23 6.90 8.67
N ILE A 85 -5.23 8.17 8.29
CA ILE A 85 -6.31 9.10 8.64
C ILE A 85 -7.64 8.60 8.07
N TRP A 86 -7.64 8.17 6.81
CA TRP A 86 -8.83 7.61 6.19
C TRP A 86 -9.37 6.42 7.02
N ALA A 87 -8.47 5.53 7.44
CA ALA A 87 -8.84 4.36 8.23
C ALA A 87 -9.44 4.76 9.58
N ILE A 88 -8.85 5.76 10.24
CA ILE A 88 -9.37 6.28 11.51
C ILE A 88 -10.77 6.84 11.32
N ASP A 89 -10.96 7.65 10.29
CA ASP A 89 -12.24 8.30 10.02
C ASP A 89 -13.36 7.31 9.66
N HIS A 90 -13.00 6.15 9.14
CA HIS A 90 -13.96 5.14 8.70
C HIS A 90 -14.02 3.92 9.64
N ASN A 91 -13.37 3.97 10.78
CA ASN A 91 -13.29 2.83 11.72
C ASN A 91 -12.80 1.56 11.05
N THR A 92 -11.82 1.69 10.16
CA THR A 92 -11.25 0.59 9.42
C THR A 92 -9.95 0.16 10.08
N GLU A 93 -9.72 -1.14 10.23
CA GLU A 93 -8.47 -1.65 10.77
C GLU A 93 -7.33 -1.30 9.81
N TYR A 94 -6.23 -0.79 10.36
CA TYR A 94 -5.05 -0.38 9.61
C TYR A 94 -3.84 -1.11 10.14
N LYS A 95 -3.11 -1.78 9.25
CA LYS A 95 -1.93 -2.54 9.65
C LYS A 95 -0.78 -2.27 8.68
N VAL A 96 0.40 -2.03 9.23
CA VAL A 96 1.62 -1.87 8.46
C VAL A 96 2.45 -3.14 8.61
N LEU A 97 2.84 -3.73 7.48
CA LEU A 97 3.75 -4.86 7.47
C LEU A 97 5.14 -4.34 7.14
N ALA A 98 6.08 -4.47 8.09
CA ALA A 98 7.45 -4.10 7.81
C ALA A 98 8.01 -5.02 6.72
N PRO A 99 8.81 -4.51 5.76
CA PRO A 99 9.32 -5.32 4.66
C PRO A 99 10.02 -6.60 5.09
N SER A 100 10.79 -6.55 6.16
CA SER A 100 11.46 -7.75 6.71
C SER A 100 10.49 -8.72 7.35
N SER A 101 9.40 -8.24 7.92
CA SER A 101 8.44 -9.07 8.65
C SER A 101 7.63 -9.99 7.74
N TRP A 102 7.10 -9.46 6.62
CA TRP A 102 6.31 -10.31 5.75
C TRP A 102 7.18 -11.35 5.03
N ARG A 103 8.41 -10.99 4.69
CA ARG A 103 9.35 -11.94 4.10
C ARG A 103 9.66 -13.08 5.06
N LYS A 104 9.94 -12.76 6.31
CA LYS A 104 10.25 -13.73 7.34
C LYS A 104 9.05 -14.63 7.61
N THR A 105 7.86 -14.06 7.72
CA THR A 105 6.63 -14.82 7.97
C THR A 105 6.34 -15.83 6.87
N LEU A 106 6.64 -15.47 5.62
CA LEU A 106 6.36 -16.31 4.46
C LEU A 106 7.54 -17.17 4.04
N GLY A 107 8.66 -17.12 4.77
CA GLY A 107 9.85 -17.91 4.46
C GLY A 107 10.67 -17.39 3.29
N PHE A 108 10.43 -16.16 2.83
CA PHE A 108 11.24 -15.56 1.78
C PHE A 108 12.55 -15.01 2.36
N PRO A 109 13.61 -14.90 1.51
CA PRO A 109 14.83 -14.24 1.94
C PRO A 109 14.58 -12.81 2.37
N THR A 110 15.36 -12.30 3.34
CA THR A 110 15.22 -10.94 3.83
C THR A 110 15.76 -9.87 2.87
N LYS A 111 16.13 -10.26 1.65
CA LYS A 111 16.56 -9.34 0.62
C LYS A 111 15.36 -8.68 -0.04
N LYS A 112 15.60 -7.47 -0.59
CA LYS A 112 14.59 -6.76 -1.34
C LYS A 112 14.16 -7.59 -2.54
N GLY A 113 12.89 -7.95 -2.59
CA GLY A 113 12.33 -8.73 -3.69
C GLY A 113 11.79 -7.85 -4.81
N SER A 114 11.46 -8.50 -5.93
CA SER A 114 10.77 -7.85 -7.04
C SER A 114 9.33 -7.53 -6.66
N ASP A 115 8.68 -6.65 -7.42
CA ASP A 115 7.26 -6.35 -7.22
C ASP A 115 6.39 -7.60 -7.35
N ARG A 116 6.79 -8.52 -8.21
CA ARG A 116 6.09 -9.79 -8.38
C ARG A 116 6.16 -10.63 -7.09
N GLU A 117 7.33 -10.71 -6.48
CA GLU A 117 7.50 -11.43 -5.22
C GLU A 117 6.65 -10.83 -4.11
N LYS A 118 6.60 -9.50 -4.04
CA LYS A 118 5.77 -8.80 -3.06
C LYS A 118 4.29 -9.13 -3.24
N ARG A 119 3.80 -9.11 -4.47
CA ARG A 119 2.39 -9.42 -4.77
C ARG A 119 2.06 -10.85 -4.38
N GLU A 120 2.94 -11.80 -4.71
CA GLU A 120 2.74 -13.19 -4.35
C GLU A 120 2.75 -13.36 -2.84
N ALA A 121 3.64 -12.65 -2.14
CA ALA A 121 3.72 -12.71 -0.68
C ALA A 121 2.43 -12.22 -0.04
N PHE A 122 1.88 -11.10 -0.50
CA PHE A 122 0.60 -10.59 0.00
C PHE A 122 -0.53 -11.58 -0.27
N LYS A 123 -0.53 -12.17 -1.45
CA LYS A 123 -1.54 -13.15 -1.84
C LYS A 123 -1.48 -14.40 -0.96
N GLN A 124 -0.29 -14.94 -0.70
CA GLN A 124 -0.11 -16.12 0.14
C GLN A 124 -0.46 -15.86 1.60
N ALA A 125 -0.26 -14.64 2.06
CA ALA A 125 -0.63 -14.26 3.43
C ALA A 125 -2.14 -14.04 3.59
N GLY A 126 -2.92 -14.18 2.54
CA GLY A 126 -4.36 -13.94 2.59
C GLY A 126 -4.71 -12.47 2.72
N ILE A 127 -3.83 -11.61 2.23
CA ILE A 127 -3.95 -10.16 2.39
C ILE A 127 -4.42 -9.51 1.10
#